data_1d34fa8714e166df1a885cf2f4f508a7
#
_entry.id   1d34fa8714e166df1a885cf2f4f508a7
#
_cell.length_a   1.000
_cell.length_b   1.000
_cell.length_c   1.000
_cell.angle_alpha   90.00
_cell.angle_beta   90.00
_cell.angle_gamma   90.00
#
_symmetry.space_group_name_H-M   'P 1'
#
loop_
_entity.id
_entity.type
_entity.pdbx_description
1 polymer ?
#
loop_
_entity_poly.entity_id
_entity_poly.type
_entity_poly.pdbx_seq_one_letter_code
_entity_poly.pdbx_strand_id
1 'polypeptide(L)'
;MSDNSLTPPKSIRSRSSQRSIIRKLLKLASQPDVISFAGGLPSPKSFPVKAIEKATDWVLETEGTRALQYSSTEGEPALRKAIAAHEAELGAPVDPDCIQIVSGSQQALDLMALAYIDEGSKVAVEDPTYLGALSAFKLQRPEFVTLPTDEHGLNPDLIGPEFSGIRFAYVMPTFQNPTGITITEERRKKLAEKAREYDFWILEDNPYGELWYDCQPPKPIRCYAPERTLTMGTFSKVLSPGFRLGYIIGPKAALDPLTTIKQAVDLHTSTFTQLISARCLDEGLMKTHMPDVRALYRTQCHCMLDALERYFPEDTTWTKPDGGMFIWVTLPEYINTEDRKAHV
;
A
#
# COMPACT_ATOMS: atom_id res chain seq x y z
N MET A 1 -7.03 -5.16 42.73
CA MET A 1 -8.30 -5.40 42.00
C MET A 1 -8.40 -4.35 40.93
N SER A 2 -8.11 -4.69 39.69
CA SER A 2 -8.15 -3.75 38.55
C SER A 2 -9.61 -3.43 38.27
N ASP A 3 -9.91 -2.15 38.21
CA ASP A 3 -11.24 -1.57 37.95
C ASP A 3 -11.74 -1.97 36.53
N ASN A 4 -12.26 -3.19 36.41
CA ASN A 4 -12.76 -3.79 35.17
C ASN A 4 -14.24 -3.46 34.94
N SER A 5 -14.84 -2.62 35.79
CA SER A 5 -16.30 -2.35 35.83
C SER A 5 -16.73 -1.24 34.84
N LEU A 6 -15.79 -0.44 34.30
CA LEU A 6 -16.08 0.72 33.45
C LEU A 6 -15.91 0.47 31.94
N THR A 7 -15.52 -0.73 31.55
CA THR A 7 -15.34 -1.06 30.11
C THR A 7 -16.13 -2.30 29.72
N PRO A 8 -16.80 -2.29 28.55
CA PRO A 8 -17.45 -3.48 28.02
C PRO A 8 -16.47 -4.66 27.86
N PRO A 9 -16.93 -5.91 27.95
CA PRO A 9 -16.10 -7.08 27.67
C PRO A 9 -15.52 -7.00 26.27
N LYS A 10 -14.19 -7.15 26.15
CA LYS A 10 -13.51 -7.11 24.86
C LYS A 10 -13.81 -8.36 24.02
N SER A 11 -14.08 -8.18 22.72
CA SER A 11 -14.13 -9.28 21.77
C SER A 11 -12.76 -9.97 21.64
N ILE A 12 -12.73 -11.18 21.08
CA ILE A 12 -11.49 -11.90 20.80
C ILE A 12 -10.57 -11.06 19.90
N ARG A 13 -11.12 -10.42 18.84
CA ARG A 13 -10.37 -9.51 17.95
C ARG A 13 -9.74 -8.35 18.71
N SER A 14 -10.49 -7.71 19.60
CA SER A 14 -9.96 -6.60 20.41
C SER A 14 -8.89 -7.03 21.42
N ARG A 15 -8.93 -8.27 21.88
CA ARG A 15 -7.90 -8.83 22.80
C ARG A 15 -6.60 -9.17 22.06
N SER A 16 -6.69 -9.64 20.81
CA SER A 16 -5.52 -9.95 19.97
C SER A 16 -4.86 -8.71 19.36
N SER A 17 -5.55 -7.55 19.38
CA SER A 17 -5.04 -6.30 18.82
C SER A 17 -4.09 -5.59 19.79
N GLN A 18 -2.92 -5.21 19.29
CA GLN A 18 -1.95 -4.37 20.01
C GLN A 18 -1.86 -2.99 19.36
N ARG A 19 -1.55 -1.97 20.17
CA ARG A 19 -1.29 -0.63 19.62
C ARG A 19 -0.05 -0.66 18.75
N SER A 20 -0.15 -0.13 17.52
CA SER A 20 0.96 -0.06 16.58
C SER A 20 2.16 0.69 17.17
N ILE A 21 3.33 0.04 17.15
CA ILE A 21 4.61 0.64 17.56
C ILE A 21 4.92 1.83 16.63
N ILE A 22 4.64 1.69 15.31
CA ILE A 22 4.83 2.77 14.33
C ILE A 22 4.09 4.05 14.74
N ARG A 23 2.85 3.95 15.24
CA ARG A 23 2.10 5.14 15.71
C ARG A 23 2.73 5.81 16.91
N LYS A 24 3.37 5.05 17.79
CA LYS A 24 4.13 5.63 18.91
C LYS A 24 5.38 6.37 18.40
N LEU A 25 6.11 5.77 17.45
CA LEU A 25 7.28 6.38 16.82
C LEU A 25 6.90 7.64 16.02
N LEU A 26 5.83 7.61 15.25
CA LEU A 26 5.34 8.78 14.50
C LEU A 26 4.97 9.96 15.42
N LYS A 27 4.43 9.69 16.61
CA LYS A 27 4.15 10.74 17.61
C LYS A 27 5.44 11.38 18.15
N LEU A 28 6.50 10.60 18.31
CA LEU A 28 7.83 11.14 18.67
C LEU A 28 8.46 11.89 17.48
N ALA A 29 8.37 11.33 16.29
CA ALA A 29 8.89 11.91 15.06
C ALA A 29 8.23 13.24 14.65
N SER A 30 7.05 13.55 15.18
CA SER A 30 6.37 14.84 14.93
C SER A 30 6.84 15.99 15.84
N GLN A 31 7.77 15.75 16.76
CA GLN A 31 8.34 16.81 17.60
C GLN A 31 9.29 17.70 16.81
N PRO A 32 9.28 19.04 17.01
CA PRO A 32 10.07 19.97 16.19
C PRO A 32 11.57 19.72 16.19
N ASP A 33 12.10 19.16 17.28
CA ASP A 33 13.54 18.97 17.49
C ASP A 33 14.02 17.56 17.05
N VAL A 34 13.14 16.74 16.46
CA VAL A 34 13.47 15.38 16.04
C VAL A 34 13.68 15.31 14.53
N ILE A 35 14.86 14.85 14.11
CA ILE A 35 15.11 14.43 12.73
C ILE A 35 14.68 12.98 12.60
N SER A 36 13.59 12.73 11.86
CA SER A 36 13.03 11.39 11.73
C SER A 36 13.47 10.70 10.44
N PHE A 37 14.04 9.50 10.57
CA PHE A 37 14.31 8.57 9.47
C PHE A 37 13.30 7.42 9.41
N ALA A 38 12.21 7.52 10.18
CA ALA A 38 11.20 6.47 10.30
C ALA A 38 9.88 6.87 9.66
N GLY A 39 9.10 5.86 9.26
CA GLY A 39 7.67 5.97 9.06
C GLY A 39 7.15 6.19 7.64
N GLY A 40 7.97 6.45 6.64
CA GLY A 40 7.53 6.58 5.24
C GLY A 40 6.40 7.61 5.02
N LEU A 41 6.38 8.71 5.81
CA LEU A 41 5.43 9.79 5.60
C LEU A 41 5.80 10.58 4.33
N PRO A 42 4.82 10.90 3.46
CA PRO A 42 5.09 11.77 2.32
C PRO A 42 5.62 13.14 2.76
N SER A 43 6.59 13.66 2.00
CA SER A 43 7.10 15.00 2.22
C SER A 43 5.98 16.03 2.05
N PRO A 44 5.80 16.99 2.97
CA PRO A 44 4.84 18.08 2.78
C PRO A 44 5.08 18.89 1.49
N LYS A 45 6.32 18.90 0.98
CA LYS A 45 6.70 19.56 -0.27
C LYS A 45 6.14 18.85 -1.51
N SER A 46 5.70 17.59 -1.38
CA SER A 46 5.10 16.82 -2.48
C SER A 46 3.58 17.00 -2.60
N PHE A 47 2.94 17.83 -1.79
CA PHE A 47 1.49 18.00 -1.87
C PHE A 47 1.12 19.06 -2.91
N PRO A 48 0.24 18.75 -3.88
CA PRO A 48 -0.19 19.67 -4.94
C PRO A 48 -1.31 20.60 -4.45
N VAL A 49 -1.04 21.40 -3.40
CA VAL A 49 -2.04 22.21 -2.69
C VAL A 49 -2.84 23.10 -3.65
N LYS A 50 -2.17 23.74 -4.62
CA LYS A 50 -2.83 24.64 -5.60
C LYS A 50 -3.76 23.90 -6.57
N ALA A 51 -3.39 22.70 -6.99
CA ALA A 51 -4.25 21.87 -7.84
C ALA A 51 -5.47 21.38 -7.05
N ILE A 52 -5.27 20.99 -5.78
CA ILE A 52 -6.36 20.59 -4.88
C ILE A 52 -7.32 21.76 -4.63
N GLU A 53 -6.81 22.96 -4.35
CA GLU A 53 -7.61 24.19 -4.15
C GLU A 53 -8.51 24.42 -5.38
N LYS A 54 -7.92 24.51 -6.58
CA LYS A 54 -8.64 24.72 -7.84
C LYS A 54 -9.69 23.64 -8.12
N ALA A 55 -9.33 22.36 -7.90
CA ALA A 55 -10.26 21.26 -8.10
C ALA A 55 -11.41 21.30 -7.07
N THR A 56 -11.13 21.75 -5.84
CA THR A 56 -12.14 21.89 -4.78
C THR A 56 -13.15 22.96 -5.14
N ASP A 57 -12.70 24.14 -5.57
CA ASP A 57 -13.57 25.24 -6.00
C ASP A 57 -14.46 24.79 -7.15
N TRP A 58 -13.87 24.16 -8.17
CA TRP A 58 -14.62 23.63 -9.30
C TRP A 58 -15.69 22.61 -8.88
N VAL A 59 -15.35 21.66 -7.99
CA VAL A 59 -16.30 20.65 -7.50
C VAL A 59 -17.45 21.29 -6.75
N LEU A 60 -17.19 22.28 -5.89
CA LEU A 60 -18.24 22.97 -5.13
C LEU A 60 -19.14 23.81 -6.02
N GLU A 61 -18.60 24.48 -7.03
CA GLU A 61 -19.35 25.31 -7.96
C GLU A 61 -20.22 24.49 -8.93
N THR A 62 -19.71 23.36 -9.44
CA THR A 62 -20.34 22.59 -10.51
C THR A 62 -21.08 21.34 -10.05
N GLU A 63 -20.58 20.69 -9.01
CA GLU A 63 -21.03 19.37 -8.50
C GLU A 63 -21.43 19.44 -7.00
N GLY A 64 -21.52 20.63 -6.41
CA GLY A 64 -21.59 20.82 -4.96
C GLY A 64 -22.68 19.98 -4.28
N THR A 65 -23.91 19.97 -4.82
CA THR A 65 -25.00 19.16 -4.26
C THR A 65 -24.69 17.66 -4.29
N ARG A 66 -24.10 17.17 -5.38
CA ARG A 66 -23.70 15.76 -5.54
C ARG A 66 -22.52 15.42 -4.65
N ALA A 67 -21.53 16.32 -4.57
CA ALA A 67 -20.32 16.12 -3.77
C ALA A 67 -20.61 15.96 -2.27
N LEU A 68 -21.71 16.55 -1.79
CA LEU A 68 -22.12 16.53 -0.38
C LEU A 68 -23.21 15.49 -0.09
N GLN A 69 -23.65 14.70 -1.07
CA GLN A 69 -24.64 13.64 -0.92
C GLN A 69 -23.99 12.25 -0.80
N TYR A 70 -24.75 11.27 -0.33
CA TYR A 70 -24.39 9.86 -0.41
C TYR A 70 -24.16 9.41 -1.86
N SER A 71 -23.28 8.43 -2.04
CA SER A 71 -22.92 7.87 -3.34
C SER A 71 -22.90 6.34 -3.33
N SER A 72 -22.47 5.75 -4.46
CA SER A 72 -22.36 4.30 -4.58
C SER A 72 -21.19 3.74 -3.75
N THR A 73 -21.37 2.53 -3.26
CA THR A 73 -20.34 1.82 -2.49
C THR A 73 -19.09 1.54 -3.33
N GLU A 74 -19.28 1.24 -4.62
CA GLU A 74 -18.19 0.97 -5.57
C GLU A 74 -17.32 2.21 -5.81
N GLY A 75 -17.88 3.40 -5.61
CA GLY A 75 -17.23 4.67 -5.81
C GLY A 75 -17.72 5.43 -7.05
N GLU A 76 -17.37 6.70 -7.10
CA GLU A 76 -17.77 7.63 -8.14
C GLU A 76 -17.30 7.17 -9.52
N PRO A 77 -18.21 7.07 -10.51
CA PRO A 77 -17.86 6.65 -11.88
C PRO A 77 -16.79 7.53 -12.52
N ALA A 78 -16.78 8.84 -12.22
CA ALA A 78 -15.76 9.76 -12.71
C ALA A 78 -14.37 9.36 -12.24
N LEU A 79 -14.20 9.05 -10.95
CA LEU A 79 -12.90 8.63 -10.41
C LEU A 79 -12.47 7.27 -10.94
N ARG A 80 -13.39 6.30 -11.02
CA ARG A 80 -13.09 4.96 -11.57
C ARG A 80 -12.62 5.04 -13.02
N LYS A 81 -13.25 5.89 -13.85
CA LYS A 81 -12.83 6.18 -15.23
C LYS A 81 -11.46 6.84 -15.30
N ALA A 82 -11.22 7.85 -14.45
CA ALA A 82 -9.94 8.54 -14.40
C ALA A 82 -8.79 7.60 -13.99
N ILE A 83 -9.01 6.71 -13.01
CA ILE A 83 -8.04 5.66 -12.65
C ILE A 83 -7.81 4.71 -13.82
N ALA A 84 -8.87 4.22 -14.48
CA ALA A 84 -8.75 3.31 -15.61
C ALA A 84 -7.96 3.92 -16.77
N ALA A 85 -8.18 5.21 -17.06
CA ALA A 85 -7.43 5.93 -18.08
C ALA A 85 -5.95 6.06 -17.71
N HIS A 86 -5.64 6.37 -16.45
CA HIS A 86 -4.26 6.44 -15.97
C HIS A 86 -3.56 5.07 -16.01
N GLU A 87 -4.22 3.99 -15.59
CA GLU A 87 -3.68 2.63 -15.66
C GLU A 87 -3.41 2.20 -17.11
N ALA A 88 -4.26 2.62 -18.05
CA ALA A 88 -4.03 2.38 -19.48
C ALA A 88 -2.80 3.13 -20.01
N GLU A 89 -2.55 4.37 -19.57
CA GLU A 89 -1.34 5.13 -19.91
C GLU A 89 -0.06 4.43 -19.37
N LEU A 90 -0.14 3.76 -18.24
CA LEU A 90 0.94 2.95 -17.67
C LEU A 90 1.10 1.57 -18.36
N GLY A 91 0.29 1.28 -19.38
CA GLY A 91 0.31 0.01 -20.11
C GLY A 91 -0.32 -1.17 -19.39
N ALA A 92 -1.19 -0.89 -18.41
CA ALA A 92 -1.91 -1.87 -17.60
C ALA A 92 -3.43 -1.60 -17.62
N PRO A 93 -4.10 -1.61 -18.81
CA PRO A 93 -5.50 -1.23 -18.95
C PRO A 93 -6.44 -2.08 -18.09
N VAL A 94 -7.52 -1.45 -17.63
CA VAL A 94 -8.56 -2.07 -16.80
C VAL A 94 -9.93 -1.46 -17.12
N ASP A 95 -10.98 -2.28 -17.03
CA ASP A 95 -12.36 -1.79 -17.08
C ASP A 95 -12.68 -1.01 -15.80
N PRO A 96 -13.24 0.23 -15.88
CA PRO A 96 -13.70 0.96 -14.69
C PRO A 96 -14.60 0.16 -13.76
N ASP A 97 -15.35 -0.80 -14.27
CA ASP A 97 -16.19 -1.68 -13.46
C ASP A 97 -15.41 -2.76 -12.67
N CYS A 98 -14.13 -2.92 -12.96
CA CYS A 98 -13.19 -3.74 -12.21
C CYS A 98 -12.41 -2.94 -11.17
N ILE A 99 -12.90 -1.74 -10.78
CA ILE A 99 -12.28 -0.85 -9.80
C ILE A 99 -13.25 -0.58 -8.66
N GLN A 100 -12.84 -0.87 -7.43
CA GLN A 100 -13.54 -0.53 -6.18
C GLN A 100 -12.80 0.60 -5.47
N ILE A 101 -13.47 1.72 -5.19
CA ILE A 101 -12.90 2.82 -4.39
C ILE A 101 -13.01 2.48 -2.90
N VAL A 102 -11.96 2.81 -2.14
CA VAL A 102 -11.85 2.54 -0.70
C VAL A 102 -11.29 3.73 0.06
N SER A 103 -11.53 3.78 1.38
CA SER A 103 -11.06 4.84 2.27
C SER A 103 -9.58 4.67 2.64
N GLY A 104 -8.72 4.64 1.60
CA GLY A 104 -7.29 4.36 1.64
C GLY A 104 -6.98 2.86 1.60
N SER A 105 -5.73 2.51 1.24
CA SER A 105 -5.29 1.11 1.14
C SER A 105 -5.43 0.33 2.45
N GLN A 106 -5.43 1.00 3.61
CA GLN A 106 -5.68 0.33 4.88
C GLN A 106 -7.09 -0.28 4.94
N GLN A 107 -8.11 0.40 4.38
CA GLN A 107 -9.45 -0.20 4.26
C GLN A 107 -9.47 -1.34 3.24
N ALA A 108 -8.69 -1.25 2.15
CA ALA A 108 -8.56 -2.36 1.22
C ALA A 108 -8.08 -3.63 1.93
N LEU A 109 -7.01 -3.52 2.74
CA LEU A 109 -6.48 -4.63 3.54
C LEU A 109 -7.53 -5.19 4.51
N ASP A 110 -8.28 -4.32 5.19
CA ASP A 110 -9.31 -4.73 6.13
C ASP A 110 -10.48 -5.45 5.44
N LEU A 111 -10.99 -4.90 4.33
CA LEU A 111 -12.05 -5.52 3.54
C LEU A 111 -11.63 -6.89 2.99
N MET A 112 -10.40 -7.03 2.48
CA MET A 112 -9.88 -8.31 2.00
C MET A 112 -9.73 -9.31 3.14
N ALA A 113 -9.29 -8.86 4.31
CA ALA A 113 -9.23 -9.71 5.50
C ALA A 113 -10.62 -10.19 5.92
N LEU A 114 -11.60 -9.28 5.95
CA LEU A 114 -12.98 -9.60 6.32
C LEU A 114 -13.67 -10.54 5.31
N ALA A 115 -13.36 -10.37 4.01
CA ALA A 115 -14.01 -11.14 2.96
C ALA A 115 -13.40 -12.54 2.75
N TYR A 116 -12.10 -12.68 2.98
CA TYR A 116 -11.36 -13.85 2.50
C TYR A 116 -10.53 -14.58 3.53
N ILE A 117 -10.40 -14.06 4.75
CA ILE A 117 -9.65 -14.72 5.82
C ILE A 117 -10.58 -15.18 6.93
N ASP A 118 -10.62 -16.50 7.15
CA ASP A 118 -11.17 -17.12 8.33
C ASP A 118 -10.06 -17.42 9.34
N GLU A 119 -10.41 -17.70 10.59
CA GLU A 119 -9.47 -18.19 11.60
C GLU A 119 -8.76 -19.45 11.11
N GLY A 120 -7.42 -19.46 11.16
CA GLY A 120 -6.59 -20.55 10.68
C GLY A 120 -6.38 -20.59 9.16
N SER A 121 -6.95 -19.65 8.39
CA SER A 121 -6.62 -19.52 6.96
C SER A 121 -5.13 -19.22 6.80
N LYS A 122 -4.45 -19.90 5.88
CA LYS A 122 -3.06 -19.62 5.57
C LYS A 122 -2.94 -18.40 4.66
N VAL A 123 -2.12 -17.44 5.07
CA VAL A 123 -1.80 -16.22 4.32
C VAL A 123 -0.30 -16.11 4.17
N ALA A 124 0.19 -16.12 2.94
CA ALA A 124 1.61 -15.98 2.67
C ALA A 124 2.00 -14.50 2.60
N VAL A 125 3.13 -14.15 3.23
CA VAL A 125 3.64 -12.78 3.31
C VAL A 125 5.16 -12.78 3.11
N GLU A 126 5.71 -11.68 2.59
CA GLU A 126 7.15 -11.46 2.54
C GLU A 126 7.73 -11.28 3.96
N ASP A 127 9.03 -11.54 4.13
CA ASP A 127 9.76 -11.27 5.36
C ASP A 127 11.09 -10.55 5.01
N PRO A 128 11.20 -9.25 5.35
CA PRO A 128 10.21 -8.40 6.02
C PRO A 128 9.04 -7.98 5.10
N THR A 129 7.91 -7.57 5.71
CA THR A 129 6.74 -7.06 5.02
C THR A 129 6.09 -5.85 5.71
N TYR A 130 5.11 -5.24 5.08
CA TYR A 130 4.41 -4.08 5.62
C TYR A 130 3.61 -4.41 6.88
N LEU A 131 3.99 -3.79 8.00
CA LEU A 131 3.37 -4.03 9.31
C LEU A 131 1.89 -3.65 9.37
N GLY A 132 1.44 -2.73 8.51
CA GLY A 132 0.03 -2.35 8.41
C GLY A 132 -0.84 -3.49 7.87
N ALA A 133 -0.34 -4.27 6.91
CA ALA A 133 -1.01 -5.45 6.38
C ALA A 133 -1.10 -6.54 7.45
N LEU A 134 0.02 -6.87 8.12
CA LEU A 134 0.01 -7.82 9.22
C LEU A 134 -0.98 -7.43 10.32
N SER A 135 -1.08 -6.13 10.63
CA SER A 135 -2.01 -5.63 11.65
C SER A 135 -3.47 -5.80 11.25
N ALA A 136 -3.82 -5.59 9.97
CA ALA A 136 -5.16 -5.82 9.45
C ALA A 136 -5.51 -7.32 9.45
N PHE A 137 -4.63 -8.16 8.90
CA PHE A 137 -4.89 -9.60 8.77
C PHE A 137 -4.96 -10.31 10.14
N LYS A 138 -4.12 -9.94 11.10
CA LYS A 138 -4.12 -10.50 12.47
C LYS A 138 -5.48 -10.43 13.17
N LEU A 139 -6.36 -9.49 12.79
CA LEU A 139 -7.71 -9.40 13.35
C LEU A 139 -8.58 -10.61 12.99
N GLN A 140 -8.28 -11.28 11.89
CA GLN A 140 -8.96 -12.52 11.46
C GLN A 140 -8.25 -13.79 11.94
N ARG A 141 -7.10 -13.67 12.63
CA ARG A 141 -6.31 -14.79 13.19
C ARG A 141 -5.87 -15.82 12.15
N PRO A 142 -5.26 -15.41 11.02
CA PRO A 142 -4.69 -16.33 10.06
C PRO A 142 -3.44 -17.03 10.61
N GLU A 143 -3.04 -18.09 9.93
CA GLU A 143 -1.70 -18.65 9.99
C GLU A 143 -0.84 -17.97 8.92
N PHE A 144 0.23 -17.27 9.34
CA PHE A 144 1.15 -16.66 8.39
C PHE A 144 2.19 -17.67 7.91
N VAL A 145 2.40 -17.68 6.58
CA VAL A 145 3.43 -18.46 5.91
C VAL A 145 4.41 -17.48 5.28
N THR A 146 5.71 -17.68 5.47
CA THR A 146 6.73 -16.81 4.88
C THR A 146 6.94 -17.17 3.41
N LEU A 147 6.83 -16.16 2.53
CA LEU A 147 7.23 -16.28 1.12
C LEU A 147 8.76 -16.30 1.01
N PRO A 148 9.34 -17.14 0.14
CA PRO A 148 10.78 -17.19 -0.04
C PRO A 148 11.29 -15.89 -0.68
N THR A 149 12.35 -15.32 -0.11
CA THR A 149 13.00 -14.09 -0.58
C THR A 149 14.51 -14.30 -0.69
N ASP A 150 15.15 -13.49 -1.52
CA ASP A 150 16.60 -13.37 -1.64
C ASP A 150 16.99 -11.88 -1.72
N GLU A 151 18.24 -11.57 -2.03
CA GLU A 151 18.75 -10.21 -2.17
C GLU A 151 18.05 -9.37 -3.25
N HIS A 152 17.28 -10.00 -4.14
CA HIS A 152 16.46 -9.38 -5.19
C HIS A 152 14.96 -9.36 -4.85
N GLY A 153 14.59 -9.67 -3.60
CA GLY A 153 13.22 -9.70 -3.09
C GLY A 153 12.57 -11.08 -3.25
N LEU A 154 11.24 -11.11 -3.43
CA LEU A 154 10.49 -12.36 -3.58
C LEU A 154 11.07 -13.23 -4.70
N ASN A 155 11.37 -14.50 -4.37
CA ASN A 155 11.87 -15.51 -5.29
C ASN A 155 10.82 -16.60 -5.59
N PRO A 156 10.03 -16.45 -6.67
CA PRO A 156 8.97 -17.39 -6.99
C PRO A 156 9.45 -18.79 -7.41
N ASP A 157 10.71 -18.95 -7.78
CA ASP A 157 11.27 -20.27 -8.15
C ASP A 157 11.33 -21.22 -6.94
N LEU A 158 11.36 -20.67 -5.74
CA LEU A 158 11.36 -21.43 -4.49
C LEU A 158 9.93 -21.71 -3.96
N ILE A 159 8.88 -21.27 -4.66
CA ILE A 159 7.50 -21.60 -4.31
C ILE A 159 7.17 -23.01 -4.84
N GLY A 160 6.86 -23.90 -3.92
CA GLY A 160 6.57 -25.31 -4.17
C GLY A 160 5.21 -25.78 -3.65
N PRO A 161 4.96 -27.10 -3.61
CA PRO A 161 3.68 -27.69 -3.19
C PRO A 161 3.23 -27.31 -1.77
N GLU A 162 4.14 -26.91 -0.90
CA GLU A 162 3.87 -26.46 0.47
C GLU A 162 3.01 -25.20 0.52
N PHE A 163 2.94 -24.44 -0.59
CA PHE A 163 2.07 -23.27 -0.75
C PHE A 163 0.66 -23.63 -1.24
N SER A 164 0.38 -24.90 -1.56
CA SER A 164 -0.98 -25.34 -1.86
C SER A 164 -1.89 -25.11 -0.65
N GLY A 165 -3.07 -24.55 -0.91
CA GLY A 165 -4.08 -24.27 0.12
C GLY A 165 -3.85 -22.98 0.92
N ILE A 166 -2.87 -22.14 0.57
CA ILE A 166 -2.86 -20.77 1.06
C ILE A 166 -4.01 -19.99 0.43
N ARG A 167 -4.60 -19.06 1.17
CA ARG A 167 -5.72 -18.25 0.70
C ARG A 167 -5.23 -17.22 -0.32
N PHE A 168 -4.19 -16.48 0.05
CA PHE A 168 -3.49 -15.57 -0.86
C PHE A 168 -2.05 -15.32 -0.41
N ALA A 169 -1.24 -14.84 -1.37
CA ALA A 169 0.07 -14.26 -1.16
C ALA A 169 -0.04 -12.73 -1.19
N TYR A 170 0.25 -12.06 -0.07
CA TYR A 170 0.38 -10.61 -0.01
C TYR A 170 1.79 -10.20 -0.39
N VAL A 171 1.91 -9.39 -1.42
CA VAL A 171 3.20 -8.99 -2.00
C VAL A 171 3.23 -7.50 -2.33
N MET A 172 4.40 -6.88 -2.16
CA MET A 172 4.67 -5.51 -2.60
C MET A 172 5.77 -5.55 -3.67
N PRO A 173 5.42 -5.78 -4.95
CA PRO A 173 6.40 -6.09 -5.99
C PRO A 173 7.20 -4.87 -6.48
N THR A 174 6.83 -3.66 -6.06
CA THR A 174 7.40 -2.39 -6.52
C THR A 174 7.79 -1.52 -5.34
N PHE A 175 9.09 -1.21 -5.20
CA PHE A 175 9.64 -0.37 -4.13
C PHE A 175 9.14 -0.80 -2.74
N GLN A 176 9.29 -2.08 -2.45
CA GLN A 176 8.74 -2.77 -1.28
C GLN A 176 9.00 -2.04 0.04
N ASN A 177 8.01 -1.99 0.89
CA ASN A 177 8.14 -1.50 2.25
C ASN A 177 8.36 -2.69 3.22
N PRO A 178 9.57 -2.81 3.85
CA PRO A 178 10.57 -1.74 4.03
C PRO A 178 11.83 -1.81 3.15
N THR A 179 11.99 -2.80 2.27
CA THR A 179 13.28 -3.09 1.62
C THR A 179 13.65 -2.15 0.48
N GLY A 180 12.67 -1.46 -0.12
CA GLY A 180 12.87 -0.65 -1.33
C GLY A 180 13.05 -1.47 -2.62
N ILE A 181 13.07 -2.79 -2.53
CA ILE A 181 13.32 -3.69 -3.68
C ILE A 181 12.14 -3.69 -4.64
N THR A 182 12.45 -3.79 -5.94
CA THR A 182 11.47 -4.03 -7.01
C THR A 182 11.79 -5.37 -7.67
N ILE A 183 10.84 -6.31 -7.66
CA ILE A 183 11.02 -7.59 -8.35
C ILE A 183 10.87 -7.42 -9.86
N THR A 184 11.67 -8.17 -10.61
CA THR A 184 11.73 -8.12 -12.07
C THR A 184 10.44 -8.59 -12.73
N GLU A 185 10.28 -8.28 -14.01
CA GLU A 185 9.13 -8.74 -14.80
C GLU A 185 9.06 -10.28 -14.85
N GLU A 186 10.20 -10.95 -14.95
CA GLU A 186 10.29 -12.43 -14.97
C GLU A 186 9.76 -13.02 -13.66
N ARG A 187 10.15 -12.44 -12.53
CA ARG A 187 9.64 -12.88 -11.21
C ARG A 187 8.14 -12.64 -11.08
N ARG A 188 7.60 -11.53 -11.61
CA ARG A 188 6.15 -11.27 -11.62
C ARG A 188 5.39 -12.31 -12.44
N LYS A 189 5.88 -12.64 -13.65
CA LYS A 189 5.32 -13.69 -14.50
C LYS A 189 5.38 -15.04 -13.81
N LYS A 190 6.50 -15.37 -13.19
CA LYS A 190 6.69 -16.64 -12.47
C LYS A 190 5.76 -16.75 -11.27
N LEU A 191 5.56 -15.69 -10.50
CA LEU A 191 4.60 -15.69 -9.39
C LEU A 191 3.17 -15.90 -9.90
N ALA A 192 2.80 -15.30 -11.04
CA ALA A 192 1.51 -15.52 -11.68
C ALA A 192 1.30 -16.99 -12.11
N GLU A 193 2.36 -17.65 -12.64
CA GLU A 193 2.34 -19.09 -12.95
C GLU A 193 2.16 -19.92 -11.68
N LYS A 194 2.91 -19.62 -10.61
CA LYS A 194 2.82 -20.32 -9.31
C LYS A 194 1.44 -20.17 -8.65
N ALA A 195 0.83 -18.99 -8.79
CA ALA A 195 -0.54 -18.78 -8.29
C ALA A 195 -1.57 -19.68 -8.97
N ARG A 196 -1.39 -19.96 -10.28
CA ARG A 196 -2.22 -20.93 -11.02
C ARG A 196 -1.90 -22.38 -10.64
N GLU A 197 -0.61 -22.70 -10.55
CA GLU A 197 -0.12 -24.05 -10.26
C GLU A 197 -0.60 -24.55 -8.89
N TYR A 198 -0.53 -23.68 -7.86
CA TYR A 198 -0.86 -24.03 -6.47
C TYR A 198 -2.19 -23.46 -5.97
N ASP A 199 -2.99 -22.90 -6.88
CA ASP A 199 -4.38 -22.45 -6.66
C ASP A 199 -4.51 -21.40 -5.53
N PHE A 200 -3.64 -20.37 -5.52
CA PHE A 200 -3.76 -19.26 -4.59
C PHE A 200 -4.00 -17.91 -5.31
N TRP A 201 -4.51 -16.93 -4.57
CA TRP A 201 -4.67 -15.57 -5.06
C TRP A 201 -3.48 -14.69 -4.73
N ILE A 202 -3.24 -13.68 -5.54
CA ILE A 202 -2.21 -12.66 -5.29
C ILE A 202 -2.92 -11.39 -4.82
N LEU A 203 -2.47 -10.88 -3.68
CA LEU A 203 -2.84 -9.58 -3.16
C LEU A 203 -1.66 -8.65 -3.37
N GLU A 204 -1.68 -7.91 -4.48
CA GLU A 204 -0.63 -6.99 -4.89
C GLU A 204 -0.85 -5.61 -4.29
N ASP A 205 0.05 -5.15 -3.42
CA ASP A 205 0.01 -3.81 -2.85
C ASP A 205 1.02 -2.91 -3.57
N ASN A 206 0.52 -1.88 -4.26
CA ASN A 206 1.34 -0.99 -5.10
C ASN A 206 1.21 0.49 -4.73
N PRO A 207 1.57 0.90 -3.50
CA PRO A 207 1.43 2.28 -3.07
C PRO A 207 2.51 3.22 -3.64
N TYR A 208 3.62 2.69 -4.15
CA TYR A 208 4.79 3.46 -4.55
C TYR A 208 5.08 3.40 -6.05
N GLY A 209 4.30 2.70 -6.85
CA GLY A 209 4.55 2.47 -8.28
C GLY A 209 4.76 3.73 -9.12
N GLU A 210 4.22 4.87 -8.68
CA GLU A 210 4.40 6.17 -9.31
C GLU A 210 5.67 6.92 -8.86
N LEU A 211 6.36 6.45 -7.81
CA LEU A 211 7.53 7.11 -7.23
C LEU A 211 8.86 6.55 -7.76
N TRP A 212 8.90 6.19 -9.03
CA TRP A 212 10.14 5.78 -9.71
C TRP A 212 11.04 6.98 -10.00
N TYR A 213 12.37 6.78 -10.06
CA TYR A 213 13.33 7.87 -10.25
C TYR A 213 13.68 8.08 -11.73
N ASP A 214 14.20 7.08 -12.38
CA ASP A 214 14.69 7.17 -13.75
C ASP A 214 13.87 6.34 -14.75
N CYS A 215 13.41 5.15 -14.34
CA CYS A 215 12.65 4.24 -15.19
C CYS A 215 11.36 3.78 -14.54
N GLN A 216 10.30 3.70 -15.33
CA GLN A 216 9.05 3.11 -14.91
C GLN A 216 9.26 1.64 -14.49
N PRO A 217 8.69 1.19 -13.35
CA PRO A 217 8.79 -0.19 -12.92
C PRO A 217 8.07 -1.16 -13.88
N PRO A 218 8.37 -2.47 -13.80
CA PRO A 218 7.62 -3.48 -14.53
C PRO A 218 6.12 -3.42 -14.29
N LYS A 219 5.33 -3.90 -15.26
CA LYS A 219 3.86 -3.94 -15.16
C LYS A 219 3.40 -4.70 -13.91
N PRO A 220 2.26 -4.31 -13.32
CA PRO A 220 1.71 -5.00 -12.17
C PRO A 220 1.38 -6.47 -12.48
N ILE A 221 1.40 -7.31 -11.44
CA ILE A 221 1.22 -8.77 -11.56
C ILE A 221 -0.16 -9.12 -12.16
N ARG A 222 -1.18 -8.27 -11.92
CA ARG A 222 -2.49 -8.44 -12.55
C ARG A 222 -2.46 -8.47 -14.08
N CYS A 223 -1.42 -7.93 -14.71
CA CYS A 223 -1.25 -8.02 -16.18
C CYS A 223 -0.90 -9.44 -16.64
N TYR A 224 -0.40 -10.29 -15.75
CA TYR A 224 0.01 -11.68 -16.03
C TYR A 224 -0.96 -12.71 -15.48
N ALA A 225 -1.70 -12.38 -14.40
CA ALA A 225 -2.74 -13.23 -13.82
C ALA A 225 -3.96 -12.37 -13.41
N PRO A 226 -4.70 -11.76 -14.37
CA PRO A 226 -5.82 -10.87 -14.04
C PRO A 226 -6.94 -11.59 -13.30
N GLU A 227 -7.10 -12.89 -13.53
CA GLU A 227 -8.15 -13.72 -12.92
C GLU A 227 -7.86 -14.12 -11.46
N ARG A 228 -6.63 -13.91 -10.96
CA ARG A 228 -6.17 -14.33 -9.63
C ARG A 228 -5.46 -13.21 -8.85
N THR A 229 -5.54 -11.97 -9.31
CA THR A 229 -4.86 -10.85 -8.67
C THR A 229 -5.85 -9.76 -8.27
N LEU A 230 -5.76 -9.35 -7.01
CA LEU A 230 -6.35 -8.11 -6.51
C LEU A 230 -5.21 -7.12 -6.28
N THR A 231 -5.19 -6.04 -7.06
CA THR A 231 -4.17 -4.99 -6.95
C THR A 231 -4.71 -3.79 -6.17
N MET A 232 -3.99 -3.36 -5.15
CA MET A 232 -4.33 -2.15 -4.38
C MET A 232 -3.50 -0.96 -4.84
N GLY A 233 -4.16 0.19 -5.00
CA GLY A 233 -3.53 1.47 -5.23
C GLY A 233 -3.96 2.52 -4.19
N THR A 234 -3.19 3.59 -4.08
CA THR A 234 -3.48 4.67 -3.13
C THR A 234 -3.13 6.05 -3.67
N PHE A 235 -3.93 7.04 -3.30
CA PHE A 235 -3.64 8.45 -3.55
C PHE A 235 -2.75 9.09 -2.48
N SER A 236 -2.43 8.35 -1.42
CA SER A 236 -1.67 8.88 -0.28
C SER A 236 -0.25 9.33 -0.64
N LYS A 237 0.33 8.78 -1.70
CA LYS A 237 1.72 9.06 -2.10
C LYS A 237 1.83 9.98 -3.33
N VAL A 238 0.75 10.12 -4.08
CA VAL A 238 0.69 10.89 -5.34
C VAL A 238 -0.14 12.17 -5.23
N LEU A 239 -1.10 12.22 -4.29
CA LEU A 239 -1.96 13.37 -4.06
C LEU A 239 -1.87 13.86 -2.62
N SER A 240 -2.50 13.14 -1.69
CA SER A 240 -2.47 13.49 -0.26
C SER A 240 -2.92 12.31 0.62
N PRO A 241 -2.17 11.98 1.69
CA PRO A 241 -2.61 10.98 2.65
C PRO A 241 -3.84 11.43 3.44
N GLY A 242 -4.08 12.73 3.57
CA GLY A 242 -5.23 13.31 4.26
C GLY A 242 -6.57 13.04 3.57
N PHE A 243 -6.57 12.76 2.27
CA PHE A 243 -7.79 12.43 1.51
C PHE A 243 -8.37 11.07 1.89
N ARG A 244 -7.54 10.18 2.45
CA ARG A 244 -7.95 8.81 2.78
C ARG A 244 -8.59 8.11 1.59
N LEU A 245 -7.92 8.12 0.45
CA LEU A 245 -8.43 7.58 -0.81
C LEU A 245 -7.49 6.52 -1.37
N GLY A 246 -8.06 5.41 -1.79
CA GLY A 246 -7.40 4.29 -2.46
C GLY A 246 -8.37 3.53 -3.33
N TYR A 247 -7.89 2.50 -3.98
CA TYR A 247 -8.71 1.66 -4.84
C TYR A 247 -8.19 0.21 -4.86
N ILE A 248 -9.07 -0.71 -5.26
CA ILE A 248 -8.76 -2.11 -5.53
C ILE A 248 -9.14 -2.38 -6.98
N ILE A 249 -8.25 -3.05 -7.72
CA ILE A 249 -8.48 -3.52 -9.08
C ILE A 249 -8.51 -5.04 -9.07
N GLY A 250 -9.52 -5.64 -9.68
CA GLY A 250 -9.61 -7.10 -9.80
C GLY A 250 -10.87 -7.56 -10.55
N PRO A 251 -11.05 -8.86 -10.71
CA PRO A 251 -12.26 -9.42 -11.31
C PRO A 251 -13.51 -9.01 -10.53
N LYS A 252 -14.62 -8.68 -11.23
CA LYS A 252 -15.89 -8.29 -10.58
C LYS A 252 -16.33 -9.29 -9.53
N ALA A 253 -16.29 -10.59 -9.82
CA ALA A 253 -16.66 -11.64 -8.88
C ALA A 253 -15.84 -11.62 -7.57
N ALA A 254 -14.61 -11.15 -7.61
CA ALA A 254 -13.78 -10.97 -6.42
C ALA A 254 -13.97 -9.60 -5.74
N LEU A 255 -14.53 -8.61 -6.41
CA LEU A 255 -14.89 -7.33 -5.83
C LEU A 255 -16.25 -7.33 -5.14
N ASP A 256 -17.21 -8.13 -5.61
CA ASP A 256 -18.58 -8.16 -5.07
C ASP A 256 -18.65 -8.43 -3.55
N PRO A 257 -17.94 -9.44 -2.98
CA PRO A 257 -17.90 -9.63 -1.54
C PRO A 257 -17.30 -8.44 -0.78
N LEU A 258 -16.28 -7.76 -1.34
CA LEU A 258 -15.69 -6.57 -0.75
C LEU A 258 -16.69 -5.41 -0.72
N THR A 259 -17.44 -5.21 -1.80
CA THR A 259 -18.51 -4.21 -1.90
C THR A 259 -19.59 -4.47 -0.84
N THR A 260 -20.03 -5.72 -0.72
CA THR A 260 -21.06 -6.13 0.26
C THR A 260 -20.60 -5.81 1.70
N ILE A 261 -19.35 -6.14 2.04
CA ILE A 261 -18.80 -5.86 3.37
C ILE A 261 -18.61 -4.36 3.58
N LYS A 262 -18.15 -3.64 2.55
CA LYS A 262 -17.96 -2.20 2.63
C LYS A 262 -19.25 -1.45 2.92
N GLN A 263 -20.41 -1.92 2.39
CA GLN A 263 -21.71 -1.36 2.73
C GLN A 263 -21.99 -1.38 4.23
N ALA A 264 -21.56 -2.43 4.92
CA ALA A 264 -21.73 -2.54 6.36
C ALA A 264 -20.66 -1.77 7.17
N VAL A 265 -19.45 -1.54 6.59
CA VAL A 265 -18.32 -0.90 7.28
C VAL A 265 -18.42 0.62 7.25
N ASP A 266 -18.61 1.22 6.08
CA ASP A 266 -18.62 2.68 5.92
C ASP A 266 -19.59 3.20 4.85
N LEU A 267 -20.42 2.34 4.27
CA LEU A 267 -21.37 2.59 3.19
C LEU A 267 -20.68 2.96 1.88
N HIS A 268 -19.89 4.03 1.85
CA HIS A 268 -19.08 4.46 0.71
C HIS A 268 -17.93 5.38 1.18
N THR A 269 -16.92 5.51 0.35
CA THR A 269 -15.83 6.48 0.54
C THR A 269 -16.34 7.90 0.24
N SER A 270 -15.83 8.93 0.91
CA SER A 270 -16.25 10.33 0.74
C SER A 270 -16.38 10.74 -0.72
N THR A 271 -17.60 11.09 -1.14
CA THR A 271 -17.93 11.58 -2.50
C THR A 271 -17.11 12.82 -2.84
N PHE A 272 -16.98 13.73 -1.89
CA PHE A 272 -16.26 15.00 -2.05
C PHE A 272 -14.79 14.77 -2.42
N THR A 273 -14.07 13.93 -1.66
CA THR A 273 -12.66 13.65 -1.96
C THR A 273 -12.48 12.86 -3.26
N GLN A 274 -13.45 12.01 -3.62
CA GLN A 274 -13.44 11.28 -4.89
C GLN A 274 -13.55 12.24 -6.09
N LEU A 275 -14.49 13.18 -6.05
CA LEU A 275 -14.70 14.13 -7.15
C LEU A 275 -13.53 15.10 -7.31
N ILE A 276 -12.94 15.59 -6.20
CA ILE A 276 -11.72 16.42 -6.25
C ILE A 276 -10.57 15.62 -6.90
N SER A 277 -10.40 14.36 -6.50
CA SER A 277 -9.32 13.52 -7.03
C SER A 277 -9.53 13.21 -8.52
N ALA A 278 -10.77 12.91 -8.94
CA ALA A 278 -11.10 12.73 -10.35
C ALA A 278 -10.76 13.98 -11.15
N ARG A 279 -11.14 15.16 -10.66
CA ARG A 279 -10.85 16.44 -11.30
C ARG A 279 -9.34 16.70 -11.42
N CYS A 280 -8.56 16.41 -10.37
CA CYS A 280 -7.11 16.53 -10.42
C CYS A 280 -6.48 15.61 -11.48
N LEU A 281 -6.95 14.36 -11.60
CA LEU A 281 -6.47 13.42 -12.61
C LEU A 281 -6.85 13.89 -14.03
N ASP A 282 -8.10 14.32 -14.25
CA ASP A 282 -8.59 14.80 -15.54
C ASP A 282 -7.84 16.08 -16.02
N GLU A 283 -7.38 16.92 -15.09
CA GLU A 283 -6.53 18.07 -15.38
C GLU A 283 -5.05 17.71 -15.60
N GLY A 284 -4.71 16.43 -15.61
CA GLY A 284 -3.38 15.94 -15.93
C GLY A 284 -2.36 16.05 -14.79
N LEU A 285 -2.82 16.00 -13.53
CA LEU A 285 -1.95 16.09 -12.33
C LEU A 285 -0.79 15.09 -12.40
N MET A 286 -1.04 13.85 -12.84
CA MET A 286 0.01 12.83 -12.93
C MET A 286 1.14 13.21 -13.88
N LYS A 287 0.84 13.95 -14.96
CA LYS A 287 1.84 14.40 -15.94
C LYS A 287 2.58 15.65 -15.50
N THR A 288 1.89 16.56 -14.81
CA THR A 288 2.43 17.89 -14.47
C THR A 288 3.11 17.93 -13.12
N HIS A 289 2.66 17.13 -12.16
CA HIS A 289 3.14 17.17 -10.77
C HIS A 289 4.11 16.03 -10.42
N MET A 290 3.88 14.80 -10.92
CA MET A 290 4.71 13.66 -10.55
C MET A 290 6.19 13.79 -10.93
N PRO A 291 6.60 14.45 -12.03
CA PRO A 291 8.01 14.68 -12.30
C PRO A 291 8.74 15.40 -11.17
N ASP A 292 8.13 16.41 -10.56
CA ASP A 292 8.73 17.17 -9.45
C ASP A 292 8.79 16.32 -8.16
N VAL A 293 7.74 15.53 -7.90
CA VAL A 293 7.72 14.59 -6.77
C VAL A 293 8.82 13.54 -6.91
N ARG A 294 8.98 12.96 -8.10
CA ARG A 294 10.06 11.99 -8.40
C ARG A 294 11.44 12.61 -8.22
N ALA A 295 11.65 13.82 -8.74
CA ALA A 295 12.92 14.55 -8.57
C ALA A 295 13.23 14.84 -7.09
N LEU A 296 12.23 15.22 -6.30
CA LEU A 296 12.36 15.43 -4.85
C LEU A 296 12.84 14.16 -4.14
N TYR A 297 12.14 13.02 -4.34
CA TYR A 297 12.49 11.77 -3.66
C TYR A 297 13.80 11.17 -4.17
N ARG A 298 14.11 11.27 -5.45
CA ARG A 298 15.41 10.88 -6.01
C ARG A 298 16.55 11.64 -5.32
N THR A 299 16.44 12.97 -5.20
CA THR A 299 17.43 13.79 -4.52
C THR A 299 17.62 13.36 -3.07
N GLN A 300 16.52 13.14 -2.33
CA GLN A 300 16.59 12.69 -0.94
C GLN A 300 17.21 11.28 -0.81
N CYS A 301 16.87 10.37 -1.70
CA CYS A 301 17.44 9.02 -1.73
C CYS A 301 18.96 9.06 -1.98
N HIS A 302 19.42 9.79 -2.99
CA HIS A 302 20.84 9.91 -3.29
C HIS A 302 21.61 10.55 -2.15
N CYS A 303 21.11 11.64 -1.54
CA CYS A 303 21.72 12.24 -0.34
C CYS A 303 21.84 11.23 0.82
N MET A 304 20.84 10.38 1.02
CA MET A 304 20.89 9.35 2.07
C MET A 304 21.90 8.27 1.73
N LEU A 305 21.95 7.79 0.47
CA LEU A 305 22.93 6.78 0.02
C LEU A 305 24.37 7.29 0.15
N ASP A 306 24.63 8.54 -0.25
CA ASP A 306 25.93 9.18 -0.09
C ASP A 306 26.35 9.31 1.40
N ALA A 307 25.38 9.59 2.25
CA ALA A 307 25.63 9.69 3.71
C ALA A 307 25.90 8.30 4.32
N LEU A 308 25.17 7.26 3.91
CA LEU A 308 25.42 5.88 4.33
C LEU A 308 26.83 5.44 3.94
N GLU A 309 27.21 5.65 2.67
CA GLU A 309 28.55 5.31 2.16
C GLU A 309 29.67 6.04 2.94
N ARG A 310 29.43 7.29 3.34
CA ARG A 310 30.44 8.12 4.00
C ARG A 310 30.58 7.88 5.48
N TYR A 311 29.49 7.54 6.16
CA TYR A 311 29.44 7.59 7.63
C TYR A 311 29.14 6.24 8.30
N PHE A 312 28.66 5.25 7.57
CA PHE A 312 28.36 3.95 8.14
C PHE A 312 29.60 3.03 8.15
N PRO A 313 29.69 2.06 9.07
CA PRO A 313 30.78 1.07 9.11
C PRO A 313 30.86 0.25 7.82
N GLU A 314 32.07 -0.18 7.44
CA GLU A 314 32.33 -0.95 6.20
C GLU A 314 31.60 -2.30 6.14
N ASP A 315 31.26 -2.88 7.29
CA ASP A 315 30.52 -4.14 7.42
C ASP A 315 28.98 -3.98 7.43
N THR A 316 28.50 -2.77 7.11
CA THR A 316 27.07 -2.48 6.94
C THR A 316 26.67 -2.50 5.46
N THR A 317 25.53 -3.10 5.14
CA THR A 317 25.00 -3.14 3.79
C THR A 317 23.65 -2.45 3.69
N TRP A 318 23.29 -1.97 2.48
CA TRP A 318 21.99 -1.35 2.25
C TRP A 318 21.49 -1.54 0.83
N THR A 319 20.18 -1.49 0.66
CA THR A 319 19.55 -1.49 -0.65
C THR A 319 19.76 -0.16 -1.37
N LYS A 320 19.81 -0.21 -2.71
CA LYS A 320 19.90 0.97 -3.60
C LYS A 320 18.64 1.01 -4.48
N PRO A 321 17.53 1.57 -3.98
CA PRO A 321 16.26 1.54 -4.68
C PRO A 321 16.21 2.50 -5.87
N ASP A 322 15.51 2.09 -6.93
CA ASP A 322 15.24 2.92 -8.13
C ASP A 322 13.97 3.78 -7.99
N GLY A 323 13.39 3.81 -6.78
CA GLY A 323 12.16 4.54 -6.49
C GLY A 323 11.65 4.28 -5.07
N GLY A 324 10.44 4.75 -4.80
CA GLY A 324 9.80 4.59 -3.50
C GLY A 324 10.32 5.54 -2.43
N MET A 325 10.26 5.09 -1.18
CA MET A 325 10.50 5.93 -0.01
C MET A 325 11.40 5.26 1.06
N PHE A 326 12.01 4.10 0.75
CA PHE A 326 12.72 3.30 1.73
C PHE A 326 14.10 2.87 1.25
N ILE A 327 15.05 2.88 2.16
CA ILE A 327 16.34 2.23 2.07
C ILE A 327 16.41 1.25 3.25
N TRP A 328 16.69 -0.02 2.98
CA TRP A 328 16.88 -1.03 4.00
C TRP A 328 18.36 -1.14 4.34
N VAL A 329 18.71 -0.89 5.60
CA VAL A 329 20.07 -1.01 6.10
C VAL A 329 20.20 -2.27 6.95
N THR A 330 21.13 -3.14 6.59
CA THR A 330 21.45 -4.35 7.34
C THR A 330 22.73 -4.11 8.13
N LEU A 331 22.60 -4.11 9.45
CA LEU A 331 23.71 -3.98 10.37
C LEU A 331 24.42 -5.31 10.58
N PRO A 332 25.71 -5.31 10.99
CA PRO A 332 26.43 -6.54 11.33
C PRO A 332 25.73 -7.37 12.40
N GLU A 333 25.87 -8.70 12.33
CA GLU A 333 25.17 -9.66 13.23
C GLU A 333 25.45 -9.44 14.73
N TYR A 334 26.60 -8.85 15.08
CA TYR A 334 26.93 -8.54 16.49
C TYR A 334 26.12 -7.33 17.05
N ILE A 335 25.36 -6.62 16.20
CA ILE A 335 24.48 -5.52 16.60
C ILE A 335 23.06 -6.03 16.72
N ASN A 336 22.60 -6.24 17.94
CA ASN A 336 21.18 -6.54 18.18
C ASN A 336 20.35 -5.23 18.18
N THR A 337 19.55 -5.03 17.12
CA THR A 337 18.69 -3.85 17.00
C THR A 337 17.50 -3.86 17.96
N GLU A 338 17.13 -5.03 18.52
CA GLU A 338 16.08 -5.12 19.55
C GLU A 338 16.54 -4.56 20.89
N ASP A 339 17.78 -4.80 21.29
CA ASP A 339 18.35 -4.28 22.55
C ASP A 339 18.52 -2.77 22.51
N ARG A 340 18.64 -2.16 21.32
CA ARG A 340 18.78 -0.71 21.14
C ARG A 340 17.46 0.06 21.21
N LYS A 341 16.31 -0.59 21.11
CA LYS A 341 14.98 0.04 21.29
C LYS A 341 14.79 0.69 22.66
N ALA A 342 15.56 0.27 23.65
CA ALA A 342 15.48 0.79 25.03
C ALA A 342 16.25 2.12 25.25
N HIS A 343 17.04 2.56 24.27
CA HIS A 343 17.94 3.71 24.40
C HIS A 343 17.64 4.87 23.44
N VAL A 344 16.50 4.80 22.73
CA VAL A 344 16.05 5.88 21.83
C VAL A 344 14.74 6.49 22.33
#